data_ec30b2f0ea2ffb4b2dba3aa1f2fca205
#
_entry.id   ec30b2f0ea2ffb4b2dba3aa1f2fca205
#
_cell.length_a   1.000
_cell.length_b   1.000
_cell.length_c   1.000
_cell.angle_alpha   90.00
_cell.angle_beta   90.00
_cell.angle_gamma   90.00
#
_symmetry.space_group_name_H-M   'P 1'
#
loop_
_entity.id
_entity.type
_entity.pdbx_description
1 polymer ?
#
loop_
_entity_poly.entity_id
_entity_poly.type
_entity_poly.pdbx_seq_one_letter_code
_entity_poly.pdbx_strand_id
1 'polypeptide(L)'
;GLLLQLDEADSVSKQIYDRQQNALKQTPAELLEYPSYYVPLRSYNLSNIANIRRMLYNDNLTNDVNYQRITDAKGMDELVNDLYQSGKRVVFTMGKGGVGKTTLATEIALKLTKLGAKVHLTTTDPANHLNYNLAVQAGITVSRIDEAEVLEAYKNEVRSKAAETMTAEDMEYIEEDLRSPCTQEI
;
A
#
# COMPACT_ATOMS: atom_id res chain seq x y z
N GLY A 1 -10.04 -19.57 5.35
CA GLY A 1 -9.45 -18.45 6.08
C GLY A 1 -8.12 -18.82 6.70
N LEU A 2 -7.23 -17.85 6.83
CA LEU A 2 -5.96 -18.00 7.54
C LEU A 2 -6.18 -17.79 9.03
N LEU A 3 -5.92 -18.80 9.85
CA LEU A 3 -5.89 -18.67 11.30
C LEU A 3 -4.44 -18.40 11.71
N LEU A 4 -4.20 -17.24 12.28
CA LEU A 4 -2.94 -16.93 12.93
C LEU A 4 -2.93 -17.61 14.29
N GLN A 5 -1.99 -18.54 14.50
CA GLN A 5 -1.67 -19.03 15.84
C GLN A 5 -0.71 -18.00 16.45
N LEU A 6 -1.18 -17.30 17.44
CA LEU A 6 -0.49 -16.14 17.99
C LEU A 6 0.31 -16.50 19.23
N ASP A 7 1.50 -15.93 19.30
CA ASP A 7 2.20 -15.75 20.55
C ASP A 7 1.52 -14.57 21.30
N GLU A 8 1.02 -14.79 22.50
CA GLU A 8 0.22 -13.82 23.27
C GLU A 8 1.01 -12.54 23.65
N ALA A 9 2.30 -12.51 23.33
CA ALA A 9 3.21 -11.42 23.70
C ALA A 9 3.17 -10.20 22.76
N ASP A 10 2.53 -10.30 21.57
CA ASP A 10 2.53 -9.22 20.59
C ASP A 10 1.15 -8.60 20.36
N SER A 11 1.04 -7.32 20.72
CA SER A 11 -0.21 -6.55 20.60
C SER A 11 -0.72 -6.41 19.14
N VAL A 12 0.16 -6.42 18.14
CA VAL A 12 -0.20 -6.33 16.72
C VAL A 12 -0.84 -7.63 16.27
N SER A 13 -0.22 -8.74 16.61
CA SER A 13 -0.73 -10.08 16.31
C SER A 13 -2.10 -10.29 16.92
N LYS A 14 -2.30 -9.86 18.18
CA LYS A 14 -3.61 -9.93 18.86
C LYS A 14 -4.68 -9.13 18.10
N GLN A 15 -4.38 -7.91 17.67
CA GLN A 15 -5.32 -7.10 16.89
C GLN A 15 -5.69 -7.75 15.54
N ILE A 16 -4.74 -8.37 14.86
CA ILE A 16 -5.00 -9.12 13.63
C ILE A 16 -5.91 -10.32 13.89
N TYR A 17 -5.63 -11.06 14.96
CA TYR A 17 -6.48 -12.18 15.38
C TYR A 17 -7.91 -11.73 15.70
N ASP A 18 -8.07 -10.68 16.50
CA ASP A 18 -9.39 -10.17 16.88
C ASP A 18 -10.19 -9.71 15.63
N ARG A 19 -9.53 -9.06 14.68
CA ARG A 19 -10.16 -8.70 13.39
C ARG A 19 -10.58 -9.93 12.61
N GLN A 20 -9.74 -10.94 12.54
CA GLN A 20 -10.04 -12.19 11.86
C GLN A 20 -11.22 -12.91 12.52
N GLN A 21 -11.26 -13.02 13.85
CA GLN A 21 -12.36 -13.63 14.58
C GLN A 21 -13.68 -12.86 14.36
N ASN A 22 -13.63 -11.53 14.34
CA ASN A 22 -14.80 -10.72 14.06
C ASN A 22 -15.30 -10.90 12.62
N ALA A 23 -14.40 -10.98 11.64
CA ALA A 23 -14.77 -11.26 10.26
C ALA A 23 -15.40 -12.65 10.09
N LEU A 24 -14.88 -13.67 10.77
CA LEU A 24 -15.44 -15.02 10.77
C LEU A 24 -16.86 -15.07 11.38
N LYS A 25 -17.11 -14.32 12.45
CA LYS A 25 -18.45 -14.18 13.05
C LYS A 25 -19.46 -13.51 12.13
N GLN A 26 -19.00 -12.69 11.21
CA GLN A 26 -19.83 -11.97 10.23
C GLN A 26 -19.92 -12.70 8.89
N THR A 27 -19.45 -13.95 8.81
CA THR A 27 -19.52 -14.74 7.59
C THR A 27 -21.00 -14.94 7.20
N PRO A 28 -21.42 -14.63 5.96
CA PRO A 28 -22.78 -14.87 5.49
C PRO A 28 -23.18 -16.34 5.64
N ALA A 29 -24.44 -16.58 6.00
CA ALA A 29 -24.95 -17.93 6.25
C ALA A 29 -24.76 -18.87 5.07
N GLU A 30 -24.87 -18.34 3.83
CA GLU A 30 -24.69 -19.09 2.60
C GLU A 30 -23.26 -19.66 2.45
N LEU A 31 -22.26 -18.98 3.02
CA LEU A 31 -20.89 -19.47 3.00
C LEU A 31 -20.59 -20.51 4.08
N LEU A 32 -21.41 -20.59 5.13
CA LEU A 32 -21.24 -21.58 6.19
C LEU A 32 -21.64 -23.00 5.77
N GLU A 33 -22.38 -23.12 4.66
CA GLU A 33 -22.76 -24.41 4.07
C GLU A 33 -21.59 -25.12 3.36
N TYR A 34 -20.51 -24.38 3.04
CA TYR A 34 -19.35 -24.94 2.36
C TYR A 34 -18.30 -25.44 3.37
N PRO A 35 -17.57 -26.52 3.03
CA PRO A 35 -16.50 -27.01 3.89
C PRO A 35 -15.42 -25.94 4.09
N SER A 36 -15.05 -25.73 5.34
CA SER A 36 -14.01 -24.75 5.70
C SER A 36 -12.69 -25.46 5.97
N TYR A 37 -11.60 -24.93 5.39
CA TYR A 37 -10.25 -25.44 5.58
C TYR A 37 -9.40 -24.37 6.24
N TYR A 38 -8.63 -24.76 7.25
CA TYR A 38 -7.76 -23.86 7.99
C TYR A 38 -6.30 -24.13 7.65
N VAL A 39 -5.62 -23.13 7.17
CA VAL A 39 -4.18 -23.18 6.88
C VAL A 39 -3.49 -22.21 7.82
N PRO A 40 -2.64 -22.68 8.75
CA PRO A 40 -1.93 -21.80 9.66
C PRO A 40 -0.91 -20.94 8.92
N LEU A 41 -0.79 -19.67 9.33
CA LEU A 41 0.28 -18.80 8.84
C LEU A 41 1.62 -19.33 9.36
N ARG A 42 2.58 -19.47 8.46
CA ARG A 42 3.92 -19.96 8.80
C ARG A 42 4.90 -18.81 8.86
N SER A 43 5.88 -18.92 9.75
CA SER A 43 6.95 -17.92 9.94
C SER A 43 8.09 -18.03 8.91
N TYR A 44 7.98 -18.92 7.93
CA TYR A 44 8.99 -19.14 6.90
C TYR A 44 8.44 -18.93 5.49
N ASN A 45 9.33 -18.58 4.56
CA ASN A 45 8.96 -18.38 3.16
C ASN A 45 8.68 -19.72 2.45
N LEU A 46 7.64 -19.75 1.61
CA LEU A 46 7.28 -20.90 0.77
C LEU A 46 8.08 -20.93 -0.54
N SER A 47 9.37 -20.63 -0.47
CA SER A 47 10.27 -20.48 -1.64
C SER A 47 10.83 -21.79 -2.18
N ASN A 48 10.62 -22.92 -1.49
CA ASN A 48 11.11 -24.23 -1.91
C ASN A 48 10.12 -25.35 -1.58
N ILE A 49 10.28 -26.49 -2.26
CA ILE A 49 9.39 -27.65 -2.12
C ILE A 49 9.39 -28.19 -0.68
N ALA A 50 10.50 -28.14 0.03
CA ALA A 50 10.58 -28.60 1.41
C ALA A 50 9.69 -27.76 2.33
N ASN A 51 9.70 -26.44 2.17
CA ASN A 51 8.82 -25.53 2.94
C ASN A 51 7.35 -25.69 2.56
N ILE A 52 7.04 -25.92 1.29
CA ILE A 52 5.66 -26.23 0.85
C ILE A 52 5.16 -27.54 1.47
N ARG A 53 5.99 -28.58 1.49
CA ARG A 53 5.64 -29.83 2.17
C ARG A 53 5.42 -29.63 3.67
N ARG A 54 6.28 -28.89 4.34
CA ARG A 54 6.13 -28.54 5.77
C ARG A 54 4.82 -27.80 6.06
N MET A 55 4.39 -26.96 5.16
CA MET A 55 3.09 -26.26 5.30
C MET A 55 1.92 -27.24 5.35
N LEU A 56 1.98 -28.31 4.54
CA LEU A 56 0.93 -29.32 4.44
C LEU A 56 0.95 -30.34 5.60
N TYR A 57 2.14 -30.65 6.08
CA TYR A 57 2.33 -31.56 7.22
C TYR A 57 2.55 -30.74 8.48
N ASN A 58 1.58 -30.49 9.25
CA ASN A 58 1.51 -29.70 10.47
C ASN A 58 2.75 -29.81 11.43
N ASP A 59 3.95 -29.62 10.89
CA ASP A 59 5.20 -29.60 11.64
C ASP A 59 5.26 -28.36 12.53
N ASN A 60 5.05 -28.55 13.82
CA ASN A 60 5.20 -27.56 14.88
C ASN A 60 6.71 -27.24 15.10
N LEU A 61 7.40 -26.89 14.05
CA LEU A 61 8.75 -26.35 14.20
C LEU A 61 8.64 -24.91 14.67
N THR A 62 8.91 -24.70 15.94
CA THR A 62 9.32 -23.42 16.46
C THR A 62 10.57 -23.00 15.70
N ASN A 63 10.43 -22.16 14.69
CA ASN A 63 11.59 -21.48 14.17
C ASN A 63 12.01 -20.48 15.25
N ASP A 64 13.15 -20.70 15.82
CA ASP A 64 13.91 -19.68 16.56
C ASP A 64 14.37 -18.59 15.57
N VAL A 65 13.41 -17.88 14.99
CA VAL A 65 13.71 -16.65 14.29
C VAL A 65 13.88 -15.61 15.37
N ASN A 66 15.12 -15.41 15.74
CA ASN A 66 15.52 -14.35 16.65
C ASN A 66 15.24 -13.00 15.96
N TYR A 67 14.01 -12.52 16.08
CA TYR A 67 13.65 -11.17 15.63
C TYR A 67 14.38 -10.19 16.52
N GLN A 68 15.51 -9.68 16.05
CA GLN A 68 16.10 -8.50 16.68
C GLN A 68 15.05 -7.37 16.54
N ARG A 69 14.43 -7.02 17.65
CA ARG A 69 13.63 -5.80 17.69
C ARG A 69 14.54 -4.65 17.31
N ILE A 70 14.17 -3.91 16.28
CA ILE A 70 14.80 -2.62 15.98
C ILE A 70 14.34 -1.69 17.11
N THR A 71 15.14 -1.59 18.16
CA THR A 71 14.83 -0.80 19.37
C THR A 71 15.01 0.69 19.14
N ASP A 72 15.76 1.09 18.11
CA ASP A 72 16.14 2.47 17.83
C ASP A 72 15.34 3.10 16.66
N ALA A 73 14.26 2.45 16.23
CA ALA A 73 13.38 3.02 15.22
C ALA A 73 12.58 4.18 15.82
N LYS A 74 12.62 5.34 15.16
CA LYS A 74 11.79 6.49 15.50
C LYS A 74 10.31 6.13 15.48
N GLY A 75 9.55 6.59 16.47
CA GLY A 75 8.10 6.42 16.49
C GLY A 75 7.42 7.32 15.48
N MET A 76 6.13 7.03 15.21
CA MET A 76 5.33 7.82 14.26
C MET A 76 5.27 9.31 14.65
N ASP A 77 5.13 9.63 15.92
CA ASP A 77 5.03 11.02 16.37
C ASP A 77 6.36 11.77 16.17
N GLU A 78 7.49 11.12 16.38
CA GLU A 78 8.80 11.69 16.12
C GLU A 78 9.01 11.92 14.61
N LEU A 79 8.64 10.93 13.78
CA LEU A 79 8.69 11.07 12.33
C LEU A 79 7.86 12.27 11.84
N VAL A 80 6.61 12.39 12.33
CA VAL A 80 5.71 13.48 11.92
C VAL A 80 6.24 14.84 12.38
N ASN A 81 6.79 14.94 13.60
CA ASN A 81 7.43 16.16 14.08
C ASN A 81 8.65 16.53 13.23
N ASP A 82 9.50 15.57 12.89
CA ASP A 82 10.64 15.79 11.98
C ASP A 82 10.21 16.31 10.61
N LEU A 83 9.17 15.73 10.02
CA LEU A 83 8.60 16.17 8.75
C LEU A 83 8.07 17.61 8.83
N TYR A 84 7.34 17.92 9.91
CA TYR A 84 6.76 19.25 10.12
C TYR A 84 7.84 20.31 10.32
N GLN A 85 8.84 20.04 11.15
CA GLN A 85 9.93 20.96 11.48
C GLN A 85 10.91 21.16 10.30
N SER A 86 11.15 20.11 9.52
CA SER A 86 12.04 20.15 8.36
C SER A 86 11.46 20.89 7.15
N GLY A 87 10.18 21.28 7.19
CA GLY A 87 9.49 21.97 6.10
C GLY A 87 9.37 21.14 4.82
N LYS A 88 9.43 19.82 4.92
CA LYS A 88 9.21 18.91 3.78
C LYS A 88 7.81 19.08 3.25
N ARG A 89 7.70 19.36 1.95
CA ARG A 89 6.40 19.63 1.30
C ARG A 89 5.79 18.41 0.62
N VAL A 90 6.62 17.45 0.25
CA VAL A 90 6.18 16.22 -0.45
C VAL A 90 6.74 15.02 0.28
N VAL A 91 5.86 14.07 0.58
CA VAL A 91 6.20 12.81 1.25
C VAL A 91 5.60 11.66 0.45
N PHE A 92 6.43 10.70 0.07
CA PHE A 92 6.01 9.50 -0.64
C PHE A 92 6.05 8.29 0.29
N THR A 93 4.98 7.50 0.29
CA THR A 93 4.95 6.18 0.91
C THR A 93 5.03 5.11 -0.18
N MET A 94 6.10 4.34 -0.16
CA MET A 94 6.40 3.34 -1.19
C MET A 94 6.55 1.95 -0.58
N GLY A 95 6.26 0.91 -1.36
CA GLY A 95 6.41 -0.48 -0.92
C GLY A 95 5.53 -1.44 -1.72
N LYS A 96 5.68 -2.73 -1.48
CA LYS A 96 4.86 -3.78 -2.11
C LYS A 96 3.37 -3.70 -1.72
N GLY A 97 2.50 -4.44 -2.43
CA GLY A 97 1.09 -4.55 -2.09
C GLY A 97 0.86 -5.05 -0.66
N GLY A 98 -0.14 -4.51 0.04
CA GLY A 98 -0.57 -4.97 1.36
C GLY A 98 0.33 -4.60 2.56
N VAL A 99 1.43 -3.87 2.38
CA VAL A 99 2.36 -3.50 3.47
C VAL A 99 1.92 -2.29 4.31
N GLY A 100 0.75 -1.73 4.03
CA GLY A 100 0.19 -0.62 4.82
C GLY A 100 0.58 0.78 4.33
N LYS A 101 1.03 0.96 3.08
CA LYS A 101 1.38 2.28 2.50
C LYS A 101 0.30 3.33 2.73
N THR A 102 -0.92 3.02 2.35
CA THR A 102 -2.07 3.92 2.49
C THR A 102 -2.38 4.24 3.93
N THR A 103 -2.33 3.24 4.81
CA THR A 103 -2.54 3.43 6.25
C THR A 103 -1.49 4.38 6.81
N LEU A 104 -0.23 4.19 6.46
CA LEU A 104 0.89 5.04 6.88
C LEU A 104 0.72 6.47 6.36
N ALA A 105 0.42 6.64 5.06
CA ALA A 105 0.19 7.96 4.46
C ALA A 105 -0.96 8.72 5.14
N THR A 106 -2.08 8.03 5.39
CA THR A 106 -3.24 8.59 6.06
C THR A 106 -2.91 9.01 7.50
N GLU A 107 -2.20 8.18 8.24
CA GLU A 107 -1.81 8.48 9.63
C GLU A 107 -0.87 9.68 9.70
N ILE A 108 0.13 9.76 8.81
CA ILE A 108 1.01 10.93 8.68
C ILE A 108 0.20 12.18 8.36
N ALA A 109 -0.72 12.11 7.39
CA ALA A 109 -1.57 13.23 6.99
C ALA A 109 -2.42 13.74 8.15
N LEU A 110 -3.09 12.85 8.89
CA LEU A 110 -3.90 13.17 10.06
C LEU A 110 -3.10 13.84 11.17
N LYS A 111 -1.90 13.34 11.43
CA LYS A 111 -1.02 13.90 12.48
C LYS A 111 -0.45 15.27 12.08
N LEU A 112 -0.05 15.44 10.81
CA LEU A 112 0.41 16.74 10.29
C LEU A 112 -0.72 17.79 10.35
N THR A 113 -1.95 17.41 10.03
CA THR A 113 -3.10 18.33 10.13
C THR A 113 -3.37 18.74 11.57
N LYS A 114 -3.20 17.85 12.55
CA LYS A 114 -3.29 18.19 13.98
C LYS A 114 -2.23 19.19 14.42
N LEU A 115 -1.07 19.22 13.75
CA LEU A 115 -0.02 20.22 13.97
C LEU A 115 -0.29 21.55 13.23
N GLY A 116 -1.42 21.66 12.52
CA GLY A 116 -1.81 22.86 11.78
C GLY A 116 -1.31 22.93 10.34
N ALA A 117 -0.72 21.86 9.81
CA ALA A 117 -0.34 21.79 8.40
C ALA A 117 -1.56 21.68 7.49
N LYS A 118 -1.51 22.34 6.32
CA LYS A 118 -2.45 22.08 5.22
C LYS A 118 -1.95 20.87 4.45
N VAL A 119 -2.71 19.78 4.44
CA VAL A 119 -2.30 18.51 3.85
C VAL A 119 -3.20 18.16 2.67
N HIS A 120 -2.56 17.74 1.58
CA HIS A 120 -3.19 17.11 0.43
C HIS A 120 -2.71 15.65 0.37
N LEU A 121 -3.64 14.72 0.44
CA LEU A 121 -3.38 13.29 0.33
C LEU A 121 -3.79 12.81 -1.06
N THR A 122 -2.87 12.21 -1.79
CA THR A 122 -3.15 11.66 -3.12
C THR A 122 -2.68 10.22 -3.25
N THR A 123 -3.29 9.47 -4.16
CA THR A 123 -2.93 8.09 -4.46
C THR A 123 -2.98 7.84 -5.97
N THR A 124 -2.06 6.99 -6.43
CA THR A 124 -2.03 6.44 -7.79
C THR A 124 -2.69 5.06 -7.87
N ASP A 125 -3.04 4.43 -6.73
CA ASP A 125 -3.61 3.09 -6.68
C ASP A 125 -5.11 3.13 -7.05
N PRO A 126 -5.53 2.54 -8.19
CA PRO A 126 -6.92 2.51 -8.61
C PRO A 126 -7.84 1.72 -7.67
N ALA A 127 -7.30 0.72 -6.97
CA ALA A 127 -8.04 -0.14 -6.04
C ALA A 127 -8.11 0.42 -4.62
N ASN A 128 -7.54 1.61 -4.39
CA ASN A 128 -7.37 2.12 -3.05
C ASN A 128 -8.66 2.72 -2.49
N HIS A 129 -9.16 2.08 -1.46
CA HIS A 129 -10.22 2.60 -0.60
C HIS A 129 -9.63 3.52 0.48
N LEU A 130 -9.09 4.68 0.05
CA LEU A 130 -8.86 5.77 1.00
C LEU A 130 -10.19 6.03 1.73
N ASN A 131 -10.15 6.05 3.05
CA ASN A 131 -11.32 6.42 3.82
C ASN A 131 -11.53 7.95 3.69
N TYR A 132 -12.04 8.36 2.50
CA TYR A 132 -12.25 9.75 2.13
C TYR A 132 -13.01 10.53 3.21
N ASN A 133 -13.99 9.88 3.83
CA ASN A 133 -14.82 10.51 4.85
C ASN A 133 -13.99 10.93 6.08
N LEU A 134 -13.08 10.08 6.56
CA LEU A 134 -12.22 10.42 7.71
C LEU A 134 -11.22 11.52 7.38
N ALA A 135 -10.63 11.47 6.19
CA ALA A 135 -9.68 12.48 5.74
C ALA A 135 -10.35 13.85 5.58
N VAL A 136 -11.51 13.91 4.93
CA VAL A 136 -12.26 15.15 4.72
C VAL A 136 -12.75 15.73 6.05
N GLN A 137 -13.24 14.91 6.98
CA GLN A 137 -13.63 15.36 8.32
C GLN A 137 -12.45 15.96 9.11
N ALA A 138 -11.23 15.51 8.85
CA ALA A 138 -10.02 16.06 9.45
C ALA A 138 -9.47 17.29 8.72
N GLY A 139 -10.15 17.82 7.70
CA GLY A 139 -9.71 18.97 6.93
C GLY A 139 -8.57 18.68 5.93
N ILE A 140 -8.38 17.41 5.55
CA ILE A 140 -7.41 16.97 4.54
C ILE A 140 -8.07 17.04 3.17
N THR A 141 -7.40 17.68 2.20
CA THR A 141 -7.80 17.60 0.80
C THR A 141 -7.36 16.25 0.25
N VAL A 142 -8.25 15.52 -0.41
CA VAL A 142 -7.96 14.22 -0.98
C VAL A 142 -8.19 14.24 -2.48
N SER A 143 -7.26 13.68 -3.24
CA SER A 143 -7.40 13.46 -4.67
C SER A 143 -6.92 12.07 -5.07
N ARG A 144 -7.25 11.70 -6.29
CA ARG A 144 -6.71 10.52 -6.95
C ARG A 144 -6.09 10.94 -8.28
N ILE A 145 -4.96 10.36 -8.59
CA ILE A 145 -4.33 10.52 -9.89
C ILE A 145 -4.91 9.41 -10.78
N ASP A 146 -5.53 9.80 -11.89
CA ASP A 146 -5.96 8.88 -12.93
C ASP A 146 -4.81 8.72 -13.93
N GLU A 147 -4.24 7.52 -13.99
CA GLU A 147 -3.07 7.25 -14.84
C GLU A 147 -3.36 7.50 -16.32
N ALA A 148 -4.56 7.14 -16.79
CA ALA A 148 -4.93 7.34 -18.18
C ALA A 148 -5.05 8.83 -18.54
N GLU A 149 -5.64 9.63 -17.66
CA GLU A 149 -5.78 11.08 -17.86
C GLU A 149 -4.41 11.77 -17.86
N VAL A 150 -3.54 11.41 -16.93
CA VAL A 150 -2.18 11.97 -16.84
C VAL A 150 -1.34 11.58 -18.05
N LEU A 151 -1.42 10.32 -18.49
CA LEU A 151 -0.73 9.84 -19.68
C LEU A 151 -1.18 10.58 -20.94
N GLU A 152 -2.48 10.77 -21.13
CA GLU A 152 -2.99 11.53 -22.28
C GLU A 152 -2.60 13.02 -22.20
N ALA A 153 -2.61 13.63 -21.04
CA ALA A 153 -2.11 14.98 -20.84
C ALA A 153 -0.62 15.11 -21.22
N TYR A 154 0.21 14.16 -20.78
CA TYR A 154 1.62 14.09 -21.14
C TYR A 154 1.82 13.93 -22.67
N LYS A 155 1.11 13.00 -23.29
CA LYS A 155 1.18 12.80 -24.75
C LYS A 155 0.81 14.07 -25.50
N ASN A 156 -0.23 14.77 -25.08
CA ASN A 156 -0.67 16.02 -25.70
C ASN A 156 0.36 17.14 -25.52
N GLU A 157 1.01 17.21 -24.35
CA GLU A 157 2.10 18.18 -24.10
C GLU A 157 3.28 17.93 -25.02
N VAL A 158 3.70 16.65 -25.15
CA VAL A 158 4.81 16.26 -26.04
C VAL A 158 4.46 16.60 -27.50
N ARG A 159 3.26 16.27 -27.97
CA ARG A 159 2.78 16.62 -29.32
C ARG A 159 2.83 18.12 -29.57
N SER A 160 2.33 18.90 -28.64
CA SER A 160 2.28 20.36 -28.77
C SER A 160 3.68 20.96 -28.86
N LYS A 161 4.61 20.53 -28.01
CA LYS A 161 6.00 21.00 -28.04
C LYS A 161 6.73 20.58 -29.31
N ALA A 162 6.52 19.38 -29.77
CA ALA A 162 7.13 18.86 -30.98
C ALA A 162 6.61 19.59 -32.24
N ALA A 163 5.33 19.89 -32.30
CA ALA A 163 4.72 20.59 -33.44
C ALA A 163 5.28 22.01 -33.64
N GLU A 164 5.86 22.65 -32.62
CA GLU A 164 6.47 23.98 -32.70
C GLU A 164 7.84 23.97 -33.41
N THR A 165 8.56 22.85 -33.34
CA THR A 165 9.98 22.80 -33.72
C THR A 165 10.35 21.70 -34.70
N MET A 166 9.48 20.73 -34.94
CA MET A 166 9.77 19.51 -35.70
C MET A 166 9.08 19.46 -37.04
N THR A 167 9.64 18.68 -37.97
CA THR A 167 9.04 18.41 -39.28
C THR A 167 7.92 17.37 -39.21
N ALA A 168 7.13 17.25 -40.26
CA ALA A 168 6.08 16.25 -40.34
C ALA A 168 6.61 14.80 -40.25
N GLU A 169 7.81 14.57 -40.75
CA GLU A 169 8.51 13.27 -40.70
C GLU A 169 8.95 12.94 -39.26
N ASP A 170 9.48 13.92 -38.53
CA ASP A 170 9.87 13.77 -37.12
C ASP A 170 8.66 13.52 -36.22
N MET A 171 7.52 14.09 -36.56
CA MET A 171 6.26 13.87 -35.79
C MET A 171 5.77 12.42 -35.88
N GLU A 172 6.01 11.72 -36.99
CA GLU A 172 5.65 10.31 -37.14
C GLU A 172 6.45 9.43 -36.17
N TYR A 173 7.75 9.71 -35.99
CA TYR A 173 8.59 9.01 -34.99
C TYR A 173 8.12 9.28 -33.55
N ILE A 174 7.73 10.50 -33.24
CA ILE A 174 7.21 10.85 -31.92
C ILE A 174 5.90 10.10 -31.63
N GLU A 175 5.00 10.02 -32.62
CA GLU A 175 3.74 9.29 -32.44
C GLU A 175 3.97 7.79 -32.23
N GLU A 176 4.99 7.21 -32.86
CA GLU A 176 5.39 5.82 -32.65
C GLU A 176 5.94 5.61 -31.24
N ASP A 177 6.80 6.52 -30.76
CA ASP A 177 7.37 6.46 -29.40
C ASP A 177 6.29 6.64 -28.33
N LEU A 178 5.34 7.54 -28.52
CA LEU A 178 4.20 7.75 -27.62
C LEU A 178 3.23 6.55 -27.55
N ARG A 179 3.27 5.65 -28.53
CA ARG A 179 2.52 4.38 -28.52
C ARG A 179 3.29 3.25 -27.86
N SER A 180 4.57 3.43 -27.62
CA SER A 180 5.41 2.39 -27.06
C SER A 180 4.98 2.01 -25.64
N PRO A 181 5.15 0.73 -25.22
CA PRO A 181 4.88 0.32 -23.84
C PRO A 181 5.72 1.09 -22.81
N CYS A 182 6.93 1.52 -23.16
CA CYS A 182 7.80 2.28 -22.27
C CYS A 182 7.19 3.64 -21.88
N THR A 183 6.45 4.29 -22.78
CA THR A 183 5.75 5.54 -22.48
C THR A 183 4.56 5.32 -21.53
N GLN A 184 4.05 4.10 -21.44
CA GLN A 184 2.94 3.76 -20.54
C GLN A 184 3.41 3.47 -19.10
N GLU A 185 4.73 3.29 -18.88
CA GLU A 185 5.33 3.02 -17.58
C GLU A 185 5.84 4.28 -16.86
N ILE A 186 5.74 5.46 -17.48
CA ILE A 186 6.10 6.75 -16.90
C ILE A 186 4.99 7.26 -15.98
#